data_ca35689bf9289e4ea7bd608ac8b50366
#
_entry.id   ca35689bf9289e4ea7bd608ac8b50366
#
_cell.length_a   1.000
_cell.length_b   1.000
_cell.length_c   1.000
_cell.angle_alpha   90.00
_cell.angle_beta   90.00
_cell.angle_gamma   90.00
#
_symmetry.space_group_name_H-M   'P 1'
#
loop_
_entity.id
_entity.type
_entity.pdbx_description
1 polymer ?
#
loop_
_entity_poly.entity_id
_entity_poly.type
_entity_poly.pdbx_seq_one_letter_code
_entity_poly.pdbx_strand_id
1 'polypeptide(L)'
;MAAMNELILGGARSGKSHHAEQRALESGLRVVYVATAESRDGEMARRIAHHRERRPADWGCVEEPLHLAACLRELAAPDTCILVDCLTLWLSNLLFAGRAAAQAEAGEAVDCPLFAGETAALIETLPQLPGRIILVSNEVGWGIVPMHPVSRLFADEQGRLNQRVAAVCDQVTLVAAGLPLTLKAAPARA
;
A
#
# COMPACT_ATOMS: atom_id res chain seq x y z
N MET A 1 -4.62 12.05 19.45
CA MET A 1 -3.32 11.35 19.32
C MET A 1 -2.52 12.04 18.22
N ALA A 2 -1.17 12.03 18.26
CA ALA A 2 -0.38 12.58 17.14
C ALA A 2 -0.60 11.73 15.88
N ALA A 3 -0.60 12.41 14.72
CA ALA A 3 -0.63 11.74 13.43
C ALA A 3 0.53 10.73 13.32
N MET A 4 0.30 9.60 12.67
CA MET A 4 1.32 8.55 12.53
C MET A 4 1.11 7.75 11.25
N ASN A 5 2.14 7.70 10.43
CA ASN A 5 2.17 6.91 9.22
C ASN A 5 3.08 5.68 9.39
N GLU A 6 2.56 4.50 9.13
CA GLU A 6 3.26 3.23 9.25
C GLU A 6 3.26 2.48 7.92
N LEU A 7 4.44 2.03 7.47
CA LEU A 7 4.57 1.15 6.32
C LEU A 7 4.89 -0.27 6.79
N ILE A 8 4.09 -1.25 6.35
CA ILE A 8 4.28 -2.67 6.66
C ILE A 8 4.63 -3.41 5.37
N LEU A 9 5.86 -3.89 5.33
CA LEU A 9 6.45 -4.60 4.20
C LEU A 9 6.47 -6.11 4.44
N GLY A 10 6.58 -6.88 3.36
CA GLY A 10 6.83 -8.32 3.45
C GLY A 10 6.53 -9.04 2.15
N GLY A 11 7.06 -10.25 1.99
CA GLY A 11 6.79 -11.11 0.85
C GLY A 11 5.35 -11.62 0.78
N ALA A 12 5.00 -12.30 -0.30
CA ALA A 12 3.71 -12.98 -0.42
C ALA A 12 3.51 -13.96 0.75
N ARG A 13 2.33 -13.94 1.37
CA ARG A 13 1.96 -14.81 2.51
C ARG A 13 2.88 -14.69 3.74
N SER A 14 3.58 -13.58 3.90
CA SER A 14 4.45 -13.31 5.06
C SER A 14 3.71 -13.08 6.38
N GLY A 15 2.39 -12.83 6.35
CA GLY A 15 1.60 -12.42 7.51
C GLY A 15 1.42 -10.90 7.65
N LYS A 16 1.96 -10.09 6.70
CA LYS A 16 1.92 -8.62 6.77
C LYS A 16 0.51 -8.02 6.88
N SER A 17 -0.48 -8.52 6.11
CA SER A 17 -1.86 -8.00 6.19
C SER A 17 -2.49 -8.31 7.56
N HIS A 18 -2.24 -9.51 8.12
CA HIS A 18 -2.69 -9.83 9.46
C HIS A 18 -2.04 -8.93 10.52
N HIS A 19 -0.72 -8.69 10.42
CA HIS A 19 -0.03 -7.76 11.30
C HIS A 19 -0.59 -6.34 11.18
N ALA A 20 -0.88 -5.87 9.96
CA ALA A 20 -1.48 -4.57 9.71
C ALA A 20 -2.89 -4.43 10.31
N GLU A 21 -3.73 -5.48 10.19
CA GLU A 21 -5.05 -5.55 10.82
C GLU A 21 -4.94 -5.45 12.36
N GLN A 22 -3.98 -6.17 12.96
CA GLN A 22 -3.72 -6.08 14.40
C GLN A 22 -3.28 -4.67 14.83
N ARG A 23 -2.36 -4.05 14.07
CA ARG A 23 -1.93 -2.67 14.33
C ARG A 23 -3.08 -1.66 14.23
N ALA A 24 -4.03 -1.90 13.30
CA ALA A 24 -5.22 -1.07 13.18
C ALA A 24 -6.15 -1.24 14.39
N LEU A 25 -6.40 -2.47 14.84
CA LEU A 25 -7.19 -2.76 16.06
C LEU A 25 -6.56 -2.14 17.32
N GLU A 26 -5.25 -2.29 17.49
CA GLU A 26 -4.50 -1.73 18.63
C GLU A 26 -4.54 -0.19 18.68
N SER A 27 -4.88 0.48 17.57
CA SER A 27 -5.00 1.93 17.56
C SER A 27 -6.13 2.45 18.45
N GLY A 28 -7.17 1.65 18.67
CA GLY A 28 -8.39 2.06 19.36
C GLY A 28 -9.19 3.15 18.63
N LEU A 29 -8.85 3.44 17.36
CA LEU A 29 -9.52 4.42 16.51
C LEU A 29 -10.59 3.76 15.66
N ARG A 30 -11.46 4.56 15.05
CA ARG A 30 -12.39 4.12 14.02
C ARG A 30 -11.57 3.66 12.80
N VAL A 31 -11.69 2.39 12.41
CA VAL A 31 -10.92 1.83 11.31
C VAL A 31 -11.67 1.95 9.99
N VAL A 32 -10.98 2.45 8.97
CA VAL A 32 -11.43 2.43 7.57
C VAL A 32 -10.42 1.65 6.74
N TYR A 33 -10.87 0.58 6.12
CA TYR A 33 -10.07 -0.23 5.22
C TYR A 33 -10.21 0.29 3.79
N VAL A 34 -9.10 0.60 3.14
CA VAL A 34 -9.03 0.98 1.74
C VAL A 34 -8.48 -0.19 0.93
N ALA A 35 -9.34 -0.81 0.15
CA ALA A 35 -8.98 -1.87 -0.78
C ALA A 35 -8.54 -1.27 -2.11
N THR A 36 -7.33 -1.57 -2.53
CA THR A 36 -6.81 -1.15 -3.84
C THR A 36 -6.98 -2.22 -4.93
N ALA A 37 -7.42 -3.41 -4.54
CA ALA A 37 -7.67 -4.51 -5.46
C ALA A 37 -8.91 -4.23 -6.33
N GLU A 38 -8.76 -4.37 -7.64
CA GLU A 38 -9.89 -4.50 -8.56
C GLU A 38 -10.24 -5.97 -8.76
N SER A 39 -11.53 -6.30 -8.73
CA SER A 39 -12.00 -7.66 -9.03
C SER A 39 -11.96 -7.90 -10.55
N ARG A 40 -10.76 -8.17 -11.09
CA ARG A 40 -10.58 -8.40 -12.54
C ARG A 40 -10.82 -9.86 -12.95
N ASP A 41 -10.76 -10.78 -12.00
CA ASP A 41 -11.01 -12.20 -12.22
C ASP A 41 -11.62 -12.90 -11.01
N GLY A 42 -12.11 -14.15 -11.21
CA GLY A 42 -12.78 -14.91 -10.17
C GLY A 42 -11.86 -15.38 -9.02
N GLU A 43 -10.54 -15.41 -9.21
CA GLU A 43 -9.59 -15.70 -8.14
C GLU A 43 -9.43 -14.49 -7.23
N MET A 44 -9.28 -13.31 -7.82
CA MET A 44 -9.19 -12.05 -7.08
C MET A 44 -10.48 -11.76 -6.32
N ALA A 45 -11.65 -12.00 -6.93
CA ALA A 45 -12.95 -11.86 -6.26
C ALA A 45 -13.04 -12.75 -5.00
N ARG A 46 -12.57 -13.99 -5.06
CA ARG A 46 -12.54 -14.91 -3.89
C ARG A 46 -11.55 -14.43 -2.82
N ARG A 47 -10.40 -13.89 -3.20
CA ARG A 47 -9.43 -13.32 -2.25
C ARG A 47 -10.00 -12.11 -1.53
N ILE A 48 -10.65 -11.21 -2.26
CA ILE A 48 -11.33 -10.03 -1.69
C ILE A 48 -12.44 -10.47 -0.72
N ALA A 49 -13.29 -11.43 -1.11
CA ALA A 49 -14.35 -11.96 -0.25
C ALA A 49 -13.79 -12.58 1.04
N HIS A 50 -12.75 -13.41 0.94
CA HIS A 50 -12.09 -14.01 2.10
C HIS A 50 -11.47 -12.96 3.04
N HIS A 51 -10.88 -11.91 2.50
CA HIS A 51 -10.39 -10.79 3.31
C HIS A 51 -11.52 -9.99 3.97
N ARG A 52 -12.68 -9.87 3.32
CA ARG A 52 -13.88 -9.24 3.90
C ARG A 52 -14.45 -10.02 5.07
N GLU A 53 -14.55 -11.35 4.96
CA GLU A 53 -15.12 -12.24 6.00
C GLU A 53 -14.32 -12.24 7.31
N ARG A 54 -13.03 -11.94 7.25
CA ARG A 54 -12.14 -11.95 8.42
C ARG A 54 -12.08 -10.64 9.19
N ARG A 55 -12.65 -9.56 8.63
CA ARG A 55 -12.60 -8.24 9.25
C ARG A 55 -13.73 -8.04 10.23
N PRO A 56 -13.52 -7.27 11.31
CA PRO A 56 -14.61 -6.82 12.16
C PRO A 56 -15.70 -6.11 11.35
N ALA A 57 -16.96 -6.39 11.68
CA ALA A 57 -18.11 -5.87 10.94
C ALA A 57 -18.31 -4.35 11.08
N ASP A 58 -17.68 -3.74 12.06
CA ASP A 58 -17.69 -2.30 12.35
C ASP A 58 -16.64 -1.49 11.56
N TRP A 59 -15.77 -2.17 10.79
CA TRP A 59 -14.81 -1.47 9.94
C TRP A 59 -15.49 -0.88 8.70
N GLY A 60 -15.23 0.40 8.43
CA GLY A 60 -15.55 0.99 7.14
C GLY A 60 -14.74 0.32 6.02
N CYS A 61 -15.30 0.22 4.80
CA CYS A 61 -14.58 -0.31 3.65
C CYS A 61 -14.82 0.59 2.44
N VAL A 62 -13.72 1.01 1.79
CA VAL A 62 -13.72 1.80 0.56
C VAL A 62 -12.87 1.08 -0.46
N GLU A 63 -13.30 1.04 -1.71
CA GLU A 63 -12.53 0.53 -2.84
C GLU A 63 -11.97 1.71 -3.63
N GLU A 64 -10.64 1.84 -3.68
CA GLU A 64 -9.96 2.90 -4.43
C GLU A 64 -8.73 2.35 -5.15
N PRO A 65 -8.86 2.02 -6.43
CA PRO A 65 -7.79 1.40 -7.20
C PRO A 65 -6.74 2.38 -7.75
N LEU A 66 -7.03 3.67 -7.89
CA LEU A 66 -6.18 4.61 -8.63
C LEU A 66 -5.84 5.89 -7.85
N HIS A 67 -6.83 6.60 -7.32
CA HIS A 67 -6.68 7.95 -6.76
C HIS A 67 -6.47 7.94 -5.23
N LEU A 68 -5.50 7.13 -4.78
CA LEU A 68 -5.29 6.85 -3.36
C LEU A 68 -5.06 8.12 -2.53
N ALA A 69 -4.30 9.08 -3.02
CA ALA A 69 -4.03 10.32 -2.29
C ALA A 69 -5.29 11.16 -2.04
N ALA A 70 -6.20 11.22 -3.00
CA ALA A 70 -7.48 11.92 -2.86
C ALA A 70 -8.38 11.19 -1.84
N CYS A 71 -8.51 9.88 -1.96
CA CYS A 71 -9.25 9.04 -1.04
C CYS A 71 -8.76 9.20 0.41
N LEU A 72 -7.43 9.17 0.63
CA LEU A 72 -6.85 9.35 1.96
C LEU A 72 -7.17 10.72 2.55
N ARG A 73 -7.13 11.80 1.75
CA ARG A 73 -7.49 13.15 2.21
C ARG A 73 -8.97 13.26 2.64
N GLU A 74 -9.86 12.57 1.95
CA GLU A 74 -11.30 12.57 2.29
C GLU A 74 -11.61 11.78 3.56
N LEU A 75 -10.86 10.69 3.80
CA LEU A 75 -11.13 9.76 4.91
C LEU A 75 -10.39 10.13 6.21
N ALA A 76 -9.26 10.87 6.11
CA ALA A 76 -8.40 11.12 7.24
C ALA A 76 -9.03 12.08 8.26
N ALA A 77 -9.06 11.65 9.51
CA ALA A 77 -9.51 12.44 10.64
C ALA A 77 -8.69 12.06 11.91
N PRO A 78 -8.61 12.94 12.92
CA PRO A 78 -7.81 12.67 14.12
C PRO A 78 -8.20 11.40 14.90
N ASP A 79 -9.44 10.96 14.74
CA ASP A 79 -10.04 9.77 15.38
C ASP A 79 -10.11 8.55 14.43
N THR A 80 -9.46 8.61 13.27
CA THR A 80 -9.53 7.56 12.24
C THR A 80 -8.18 6.87 12.04
N CYS A 81 -8.21 5.54 11.94
CA CYS A 81 -7.12 4.70 11.43
C CYS A 81 -7.48 4.21 10.04
N ILE A 82 -6.71 4.58 9.02
CA ILE A 82 -6.89 4.10 7.65
C ILE A 82 -5.87 2.99 7.39
N LEU A 83 -6.36 1.84 6.95
CA LEU A 83 -5.54 0.69 6.54
C LEU A 83 -5.66 0.48 5.03
N VAL A 84 -4.58 0.72 4.31
CA VAL A 84 -4.49 0.51 2.85
C VAL A 84 -3.87 -0.85 2.55
N ASP A 85 -4.62 -1.74 1.89
CA ASP A 85 -4.11 -3.05 1.45
C ASP A 85 -4.44 -3.28 -0.04
N CYS A 86 -3.44 -3.12 -0.95
CA CYS A 86 -2.03 -2.81 -0.71
C CYS A 86 -1.47 -1.89 -1.80
N LEU A 87 -0.35 -1.25 -1.52
CA LEU A 87 0.35 -0.41 -2.51
C LEU A 87 0.82 -1.19 -3.74
N THR A 88 1.02 -2.50 -3.60
CA THR A 88 1.45 -3.38 -4.68
C THR A 88 0.37 -3.52 -5.77
N LEU A 89 -0.88 -3.74 -5.39
CA LEU A 89 -1.99 -3.79 -6.33
C LEU A 89 -2.31 -2.40 -6.88
N TRP A 90 -2.24 -1.37 -6.04
CA TRP A 90 -2.37 0.01 -6.48
C TRP A 90 -1.35 0.38 -7.56
N LEU A 91 -0.06 0.06 -7.37
CA LEU A 91 0.97 0.26 -8.39
C LEU A 91 0.64 -0.50 -9.69
N SER A 92 0.24 -1.78 -9.58
CA SER A 92 -0.19 -2.57 -10.74
C SER A 92 -1.32 -1.87 -11.50
N ASN A 93 -2.35 -1.39 -10.78
CA ASN A 93 -3.46 -0.69 -11.42
C ASN A 93 -3.00 0.57 -12.17
N LEU A 94 -2.12 1.39 -11.57
CA LEU A 94 -1.58 2.59 -12.22
C LEU A 94 -0.79 2.27 -13.49
N LEU A 95 0.05 1.23 -13.47
CA LEU A 95 0.86 0.83 -14.64
C LEU A 95 -0.01 0.35 -15.79
N PHE A 96 -1.13 -0.34 -15.49
CA PHE A 96 -2.05 -0.88 -16.50
C PHE A 96 -3.17 0.07 -16.91
N ALA A 97 -3.65 0.95 -16.02
CA ALA A 97 -4.63 1.98 -16.37
C ALA A 97 -4.02 3.10 -17.23
N GLY A 98 -2.71 3.36 -17.03
CA GLY A 98 -1.92 4.27 -17.86
C GLY A 98 -1.27 3.56 -19.03
N ARG A 99 -0.22 4.21 -19.57
CA ARG A 99 0.54 3.73 -20.75
C ARG A 99 1.77 2.90 -20.38
N ALA A 100 2.16 2.88 -19.10
CA ALA A 100 3.46 2.38 -18.66
C ALA A 100 3.70 0.91 -19.03
N ALA A 101 2.71 0.04 -18.80
CA ALA A 101 2.83 -1.38 -19.14
C ALA A 101 2.97 -1.58 -20.66
N ALA A 102 2.17 -0.89 -21.48
CA ALA A 102 2.23 -0.98 -22.93
C ALA A 102 3.56 -0.46 -23.50
N GLN A 103 4.07 0.66 -22.97
CA GLN A 103 5.36 1.22 -23.37
C GLN A 103 6.51 0.26 -23.01
N ALA A 104 6.50 -0.32 -21.80
CA ALA A 104 7.51 -1.30 -21.40
C ALA A 104 7.48 -2.55 -22.28
N GLU A 105 6.30 -3.04 -22.65
CA GLU A 105 6.13 -4.19 -23.55
C GLU A 105 6.69 -3.91 -24.94
N ALA A 106 6.48 -2.70 -25.45
CA ALA A 106 7.00 -2.25 -26.74
C ALA A 106 8.52 -1.92 -26.71
N GLY A 107 9.17 -1.95 -25.55
CA GLY A 107 10.57 -1.56 -25.38
C GLY A 107 10.78 -0.04 -25.48
N GLU A 108 9.74 0.74 -25.29
CA GLU A 108 9.77 2.20 -25.28
C GLU A 108 10.18 2.76 -23.92
N ALA A 109 10.63 4.01 -23.88
CA ALA A 109 10.82 4.74 -22.64
C ALA A 109 9.45 4.97 -21.96
N VAL A 110 9.36 4.66 -20.65
CA VAL A 110 8.12 4.82 -19.89
C VAL A 110 7.90 6.30 -19.58
N ASP A 111 6.84 6.86 -20.16
CA ASP A 111 6.31 8.21 -19.87
C ASP A 111 4.82 8.09 -19.54
N CYS A 112 4.48 7.99 -18.26
CA CYS A 112 3.12 7.79 -17.79
C CYS A 112 2.76 8.85 -16.73
N PRO A 113 2.15 9.98 -17.13
CA PRO A 113 1.76 11.07 -16.21
C PRO A 113 0.83 10.59 -15.08
N LEU A 114 -0.08 9.64 -15.35
CA LEU A 114 -0.96 9.08 -14.31
C LEU A 114 -0.12 8.44 -13.19
N PHE A 115 0.78 7.53 -13.55
CA PHE A 115 1.64 6.86 -12.57
C PHE A 115 2.53 7.85 -11.81
N ALA A 116 3.20 8.76 -12.52
CA ALA A 116 4.07 9.75 -11.91
C ALA A 116 3.31 10.71 -10.99
N GLY A 117 2.14 11.19 -11.42
CA GLY A 117 1.29 12.10 -10.66
C GLY A 117 0.72 11.48 -9.40
N GLU A 118 0.14 10.28 -9.49
CA GLU A 118 -0.47 9.61 -8.34
C GLU A 118 0.58 9.21 -7.29
N THR A 119 1.75 8.72 -7.71
CA THR A 119 2.83 8.40 -6.77
C THR A 119 3.41 9.64 -6.09
N ALA A 120 3.57 10.75 -6.81
CA ALA A 120 4.00 12.02 -6.22
C ALA A 120 2.94 12.54 -5.22
N ALA A 121 1.67 12.55 -5.61
CA ALA A 121 0.56 13.00 -4.77
C ALA A 121 0.46 12.18 -3.45
N LEU A 122 0.68 10.87 -3.49
CA LEU A 122 0.69 10.05 -2.29
C LEU A 122 1.81 10.46 -1.33
N ILE A 123 3.04 10.61 -1.84
CA ILE A 123 4.22 10.99 -1.03
C ILE A 123 4.05 12.38 -0.39
N GLU A 124 3.51 13.34 -1.14
CA GLU A 124 3.24 14.70 -0.64
C GLU A 124 2.12 14.73 0.40
N THR A 125 1.11 13.87 0.23
CA THR A 125 -0.08 13.85 1.08
C THR A 125 0.18 13.19 2.43
N LEU A 126 0.87 12.06 2.48
CA LEU A 126 1.05 11.26 3.69
C LEU A 126 1.50 12.05 4.92
N PRO A 127 2.51 12.94 4.87
CA PRO A 127 2.97 13.67 6.05
C PRO A 127 1.96 14.70 6.59
N GLN A 128 0.92 15.02 5.81
CA GLN A 128 -0.05 16.07 6.13
C GLN A 128 -1.36 15.49 6.72
N LEU A 129 -1.54 14.18 6.68
CA LEU A 129 -2.78 13.54 7.09
C LEU A 129 -2.88 13.45 8.62
N PRO A 130 -4.04 13.78 9.19
CA PRO A 130 -4.33 13.53 10.61
C PRO A 130 -4.65 12.05 10.86
N GLY A 131 -4.65 11.63 12.13
CA GLY A 131 -4.99 10.28 12.54
C GLY A 131 -3.86 9.29 12.32
N ARG A 132 -4.20 8.05 12.00
CA ARG A 132 -3.22 6.98 11.75
C ARG A 132 -3.41 6.39 10.36
N ILE A 133 -2.33 6.30 9.61
CA ILE A 133 -2.32 5.67 8.28
C ILE A 133 -1.40 4.45 8.33
N ILE A 134 -1.93 3.29 7.97
CA ILE A 134 -1.17 2.04 7.85
C ILE A 134 -1.20 1.62 6.38
N LEU A 135 -0.02 1.49 5.78
CA LEU A 135 0.15 1.12 4.39
C LEU A 135 0.78 -0.27 4.31
N VAL A 136 0.16 -1.18 3.56
CA VAL A 136 0.70 -2.53 3.31
C VAL A 136 1.33 -2.57 1.94
N SER A 137 2.54 -3.14 1.83
CA SER A 137 3.23 -3.30 0.56
C SER A 137 4.05 -4.59 0.50
N ASN A 138 4.25 -5.11 -0.72
CA ASN A 138 5.10 -6.27 -0.91
C ASN A 138 6.55 -5.87 -1.19
N GLU A 139 7.48 -6.66 -0.67
CA GLU A 139 8.84 -6.74 -1.18
C GLU A 139 8.89 -7.78 -2.30
N VAL A 140 9.12 -7.32 -3.53
CA VAL A 140 9.14 -8.19 -4.73
C VAL A 140 10.53 -8.31 -5.35
N GLY A 141 11.49 -7.49 -4.94
CA GLY A 141 12.83 -7.39 -5.52
C GLY A 141 13.86 -8.41 -5.01
N TRP A 142 13.50 -9.31 -4.10
CA TRP A 142 14.44 -10.27 -3.50
C TRP A 142 14.62 -11.56 -4.32
N GLY A 143 13.95 -11.67 -5.45
CA GLY A 143 14.08 -12.81 -6.36
C GLY A 143 15.02 -12.53 -7.54
N ILE A 144 14.99 -13.46 -8.50
CA ILE A 144 15.70 -13.28 -9.78
C ILE A 144 15.05 -12.13 -10.55
N VAL A 145 15.88 -11.28 -11.17
CA VAL A 145 15.39 -10.19 -12.02
C VAL A 145 14.49 -10.74 -13.13
N PRO A 146 13.25 -10.29 -13.27
CA PRO A 146 12.32 -10.84 -14.25
C PRO A 146 12.80 -10.64 -15.68
N MET A 147 12.62 -11.66 -16.53
CA MET A 147 12.96 -11.58 -17.97
C MET A 147 11.98 -10.67 -18.75
N HIS A 148 10.71 -10.67 -18.37
CA HIS A 148 9.66 -9.93 -19.04
C HIS A 148 9.74 -8.42 -18.73
N PRO A 149 9.67 -7.52 -19.73
CA PRO A 149 9.87 -6.09 -19.54
C PRO A 149 8.90 -5.45 -18.51
N VAL A 150 7.62 -5.77 -18.61
CA VAL A 150 6.59 -5.24 -17.68
C VAL A 150 6.84 -5.71 -16.25
N SER A 151 7.28 -6.97 -16.06
CA SER A 151 7.60 -7.51 -14.74
C SER A 151 8.84 -6.84 -14.13
N ARG A 152 9.84 -6.50 -14.95
CA ARG A 152 11.01 -5.71 -14.50
C ARG A 152 10.59 -4.31 -14.09
N LEU A 153 9.82 -3.61 -14.97
CA LEU A 153 9.28 -2.29 -14.64
C LEU A 153 8.53 -2.32 -13.31
N PHE A 154 7.63 -3.30 -13.13
CA PHE A 154 6.87 -3.45 -11.90
C PHE A 154 7.78 -3.66 -10.68
N ALA A 155 8.78 -4.55 -10.76
CA ALA A 155 9.70 -4.81 -9.65
C ALA A 155 10.52 -3.57 -9.29
N ASP A 156 11.03 -2.85 -10.29
CA ASP A 156 11.81 -1.62 -10.11
C ASP A 156 10.96 -0.50 -9.47
N GLU A 157 9.77 -0.26 -10.01
CA GLU A 157 8.89 0.80 -9.51
C GLU A 157 8.31 0.45 -8.13
N GLN A 158 8.06 -0.84 -7.83
CA GLN A 158 7.67 -1.26 -6.48
C GLN A 158 8.76 -0.96 -5.46
N GLY A 159 10.02 -1.27 -5.79
CA GLY A 159 11.15 -0.96 -4.92
C GLY A 159 11.32 0.56 -4.70
N ARG A 160 11.21 1.36 -5.77
CA ARG A 160 11.26 2.84 -5.67
C ARG A 160 10.11 3.40 -4.86
N LEU A 161 8.90 2.90 -5.06
CA LEU A 161 7.72 3.30 -4.28
C LEU A 161 7.90 2.99 -2.79
N ASN A 162 8.34 1.77 -2.46
CA ASN A 162 8.59 1.36 -1.07
C ASN A 162 9.62 2.29 -0.39
N GLN A 163 10.72 2.64 -1.09
CA GLN A 163 11.73 3.56 -0.55
C GLN A 163 11.16 4.96 -0.30
N ARG A 164 10.40 5.51 -1.26
CA ARG A 164 9.80 6.84 -1.14
C ARG A 164 8.77 6.91 -0.01
N VAL A 165 7.92 5.88 0.12
CA VAL A 165 6.92 5.80 1.19
C VAL A 165 7.62 5.60 2.55
N ALA A 166 8.63 4.73 2.64
CA ALA A 166 9.41 4.52 3.87
C ALA A 166 10.09 5.81 4.37
N ALA A 167 10.54 6.68 3.44
CA ALA A 167 11.17 7.95 3.79
C ALA A 167 10.22 8.87 4.55
N VAL A 168 8.95 8.93 4.16
CA VAL A 168 7.92 9.82 4.73
C VAL A 168 7.09 9.18 5.85
N CYS A 169 7.14 7.86 6.04
CA CYS A 169 6.49 7.18 7.16
C CYS A 169 7.29 7.34 8.46
N ASP A 170 6.59 7.41 9.59
CA ASP A 170 7.18 7.47 10.93
C ASP A 170 7.75 6.12 11.36
N GLN A 171 7.09 5.03 10.98
CA GLN A 171 7.49 3.66 11.29
C GLN A 171 7.51 2.80 10.03
N VAL A 172 8.48 1.89 9.95
CA VAL A 172 8.56 0.87 8.90
C VAL A 172 8.83 -0.48 9.52
N THR A 173 7.99 -1.46 9.22
CA THR A 173 8.08 -2.82 9.73
C THR A 173 8.15 -3.82 8.58
N LEU A 174 9.12 -4.73 8.61
CA LEU A 174 9.18 -5.88 7.72
C LEU A 174 8.56 -7.09 8.42
N VAL A 175 7.64 -7.78 7.76
CA VAL A 175 7.06 -9.03 8.28
C VAL A 175 7.59 -10.20 7.47
N ALA A 176 8.28 -11.11 8.14
CA ALA A 176 8.80 -12.35 7.59
C ALA A 176 8.38 -13.53 8.45
N ALA A 177 7.80 -14.58 7.85
CA ALA A 177 7.32 -15.77 8.56
C ALA A 177 6.36 -15.45 9.73
N GLY A 178 5.52 -14.42 9.59
CA GLY A 178 4.61 -13.95 10.64
C GLY A 178 5.26 -13.09 11.73
N LEU A 179 6.58 -12.89 11.70
CA LEU A 179 7.32 -12.14 12.70
C LEU A 179 7.64 -10.73 12.21
N PRO A 180 7.27 -9.68 12.98
CA PRO A 180 7.60 -8.30 12.63
C PRO A 180 9.04 -7.96 13.01
N LEU A 181 9.75 -7.28 12.11
CA LEU A 181 11.06 -6.70 12.30
C LEU A 181 10.97 -5.18 12.06
N THR A 182 11.26 -4.37 13.04
CA THR A 182 11.27 -2.91 12.89
C THR A 182 12.50 -2.48 12.11
N LEU A 183 12.28 -1.84 10.95
CA LEU A 183 13.34 -1.24 10.11
C LEU A 183 13.53 0.24 10.43
N LYS A 184 12.43 0.95 10.71
CA LYS A 184 12.44 2.35 11.15
C LYS A 184 11.50 2.46 12.33
N ALA A 185 12.02 2.88 13.48
CA ALA A 185 11.21 3.12 14.67
C ALA A 185 10.52 4.48 14.58
N ALA A 186 9.29 4.56 15.10
CA ALA A 186 8.65 5.86 15.30
C ALA A 186 9.52 6.74 16.22
N PRO A 187 9.55 8.07 16.01
CA PRO A 187 10.28 8.97 16.88
C PRO A 187 9.82 8.80 18.33
N ALA A 188 10.77 8.83 19.25
CA ALA A 188 10.45 8.78 20.67
C ALA A 188 9.52 9.95 21.01
N ARG A 189 8.38 9.64 21.62
CA ARG A 189 7.47 10.69 22.11
C ARG A 189 8.14 11.41 23.28
N ALA A 190 8.35 12.70 23.13
CA ALA A 190 8.76 13.56 24.24
C ALA A 190 7.57 13.77 25.20
#